data_a91623c551c21a7739d715db8760e4ac
#
_entry.id   a91623c551c21a7739d715db8760e4ac
#
_cell.length_a   1.000
_cell.length_b   1.000
_cell.length_c   1.000
_cell.angle_alpha   90.00
_cell.angle_beta   90.00
_cell.angle_gamma   90.00
#
_symmetry.space_group_name_H-M   'P 1'
#
loop_
_entity.id
_entity.type
_entity.pdbx_description
1 polymer ?
#
loop_
_entity_poly.entity_id
_entity_poly.type
_entity_poly.pdbx_seq_one_letter_code
_entity_poly.pdbx_strand_id
1 'polypeptide(L)'
;REIDSKLSDFYTSYDEFSTTEKQLKKFENFQSKLDEDEKQILKEDKHYYEIKFKNVGGLVMPLFLDFTLENNTHELVKIPAEIWMKNNTQITKVFAFDKEVKQIELDPFLETADTDRNNNYWPVKVEPTKFELYQYKNRRDKSGSNPMKKKKK
;
A
#
# COMPACT_ATOMS: atom_id res chain seq x y z
N ARG A 1 -27.56 29.39 -24.31
CA ARG A 1 -28.47 28.44 -23.63
C ARG A 1 -28.09 28.48 -22.16
N GLU A 2 -28.89 29.20 -21.37
CA GLU A 2 -28.79 29.16 -19.90
C GLU A 2 -29.15 27.76 -19.45
N ILE A 3 -28.22 27.07 -18.84
CA ILE A 3 -28.45 25.78 -18.17
C ILE A 3 -29.19 26.11 -16.89
N ASP A 4 -30.43 25.65 -16.82
CA ASP A 4 -31.34 25.84 -15.70
C ASP A 4 -30.66 25.28 -14.43
N SER A 5 -30.32 26.14 -13.47
CA SER A 5 -29.62 25.80 -12.21
C SER A 5 -30.42 24.85 -11.30
N LYS A 6 -31.64 24.51 -11.69
CA LYS A 6 -32.52 23.57 -10.98
C LYS A 6 -32.30 22.10 -11.35
N LEU A 7 -31.49 21.83 -12.38
CA LEU A 7 -31.06 20.48 -12.76
C LEU A 7 -29.63 20.22 -12.32
N SER A 8 -29.28 20.51 -11.07
CA SER A 8 -28.07 19.96 -10.51
C SER A 8 -28.32 18.47 -10.31
N ASP A 9 -27.75 17.69 -11.20
CA ASP A 9 -27.84 16.25 -11.17
C ASP A 9 -27.19 15.75 -9.85
N PHE A 10 -27.83 14.77 -9.21
CA PHE A 10 -27.32 14.10 -7.98
C PHE A 10 -25.85 13.71 -8.11
N TYR A 11 -25.40 13.34 -9.31
CA TYR A 11 -24.01 12.97 -9.59
C TYR A 11 -23.02 14.15 -9.53
N THR A 12 -23.44 15.38 -9.69
CA THR A 12 -22.57 16.57 -9.57
C THR A 12 -22.46 17.09 -8.15
N SER A 13 -23.37 16.70 -7.26
CA SER A 13 -23.35 17.05 -5.84
C SER A 13 -22.82 15.95 -4.94
N TYR A 14 -22.56 14.75 -5.49
CA TYR A 14 -22.00 13.62 -4.72
C TYR A 14 -20.49 13.81 -4.54
N ASP A 15 -20.08 14.13 -3.32
CA ASP A 15 -18.70 14.11 -2.90
C ASP A 15 -18.47 12.82 -2.10
N GLU A 16 -17.63 11.92 -2.63
CA GLU A 16 -17.29 10.65 -2.01
C GLU A 16 -16.61 10.83 -0.64
N PHE A 17 -15.96 11.98 -0.44
CA PHE A 17 -15.26 12.32 0.80
C PHE A 17 -16.10 13.13 1.78
N SER A 18 -17.31 13.55 1.41
CA SER A 18 -18.22 14.24 2.32
C SER A 18 -18.91 13.29 3.28
N THR A 19 -18.80 13.56 4.57
CA THR A 19 -19.49 12.80 5.62
C THR A 19 -20.98 13.14 5.66
N THR A 20 -21.83 12.14 5.50
CA THR A 20 -23.28 12.33 5.61
C THR A 20 -23.71 12.49 7.08
N GLU A 21 -24.81 13.20 7.35
CA GLU A 21 -25.38 13.32 8.71
C GLU A 21 -25.64 11.96 9.38
N LYS A 22 -25.98 10.95 8.58
CA LYS A 22 -26.18 9.59 9.06
C LYS A 22 -24.91 8.94 9.58
N GLN A 23 -23.78 9.22 8.94
CA GLN A 23 -22.46 8.74 9.35
C GLN A 23 -21.99 9.48 10.60
N LEU A 24 -22.21 10.79 10.69
CA LEU A 24 -21.93 11.60 11.88
C LEU A 24 -22.70 11.08 13.09
N LYS A 25 -24.01 10.87 12.98
CA LYS A 25 -24.82 10.31 14.08
C LYS A 25 -24.38 8.91 14.50
N LYS A 26 -23.96 8.07 13.55
CA LYS A 26 -23.39 6.75 13.89
C LYS A 26 -22.08 6.87 14.64
N PHE A 27 -21.23 7.81 14.26
CA PHE A 27 -19.96 8.07 14.91
C PHE A 27 -20.17 8.64 16.33
N GLU A 28 -21.07 9.59 16.51
CA GLU A 28 -21.44 10.13 17.82
C GLU A 28 -21.97 9.04 18.77
N ASN A 29 -22.85 8.17 18.25
CA ASN A 29 -23.35 7.02 19.01
C ASN A 29 -22.25 6.00 19.33
N PHE A 30 -21.26 5.84 18.46
CA PHE A 30 -20.10 5.02 18.74
C PHE A 30 -19.23 5.64 19.82
N GLN A 31 -18.90 6.95 19.71
CA GLN A 31 -18.12 7.67 20.73
C GLN A 31 -18.77 7.64 22.12
N SER A 32 -20.11 7.72 22.18
CA SER A 32 -20.83 7.69 23.48
C SER A 32 -20.72 6.34 24.22
N LYS A 33 -20.38 5.26 23.50
CA LYS A 33 -20.25 3.90 24.06
C LYS A 33 -18.82 3.54 24.45
N LEU A 34 -17.86 4.39 24.10
CA LEU A 34 -16.44 4.16 24.38
C LEU A 34 -16.11 4.52 25.83
N ASP A 35 -15.20 3.76 26.41
CA ASP A 35 -14.60 4.05 27.71
C ASP A 35 -13.63 5.24 27.62
N GLU A 36 -13.21 5.79 28.76
CA GLU A 36 -12.32 6.95 28.82
C GLU A 36 -10.95 6.69 28.14
N ASP A 37 -10.41 5.47 28.30
CA ASP A 37 -9.14 5.06 27.69
C ASP A 37 -9.28 4.97 26.16
N GLU A 38 -10.39 4.44 25.67
CA GLU A 38 -10.69 4.36 24.23
C GLU A 38 -10.90 5.75 23.62
N LYS A 39 -11.50 6.69 24.36
CA LYS A 39 -11.66 8.07 23.94
C LYS A 39 -10.32 8.82 23.87
N GLN A 40 -9.37 8.47 24.76
CA GLN A 40 -8.01 9.02 24.67
C GLN A 40 -7.31 8.57 23.40
N ILE A 41 -7.40 7.28 23.04
CA ILE A 41 -6.82 6.72 21.79
C ILE A 41 -7.38 7.44 20.56
N LEU A 42 -8.68 7.77 20.56
CA LEU A 42 -9.30 8.53 19.45
C LEU A 42 -8.84 9.99 19.35
N LYS A 43 -8.33 10.56 20.46
CA LYS A 43 -7.80 11.93 20.49
C LYS A 43 -6.32 12.01 20.14
N GLU A 44 -5.61 10.87 20.18
CA GLU A 44 -4.22 10.81 19.77
C GLU A 44 -4.11 10.98 18.25
N ASP A 45 -3.29 11.94 17.84
CA ASP A 45 -3.02 12.22 16.43
C ASP A 45 -2.00 11.19 15.88
N LYS A 46 -2.46 9.93 15.75
CA LYS A 46 -1.65 8.82 15.22
C LYS A 46 -2.12 8.40 13.84
N HIS A 47 -1.16 8.04 13.03
CA HIS A 47 -1.40 7.47 11.71
C HIS A 47 -1.58 5.96 11.82
N TYR A 48 -2.76 5.45 11.41
CA TYR A 48 -3.08 4.04 11.48
C TYR A 48 -3.00 3.40 10.09
N TYR A 49 -2.29 2.29 10.00
CA TYR A 49 -2.11 1.52 8.76
C TYR A 49 -2.63 0.10 8.93
N GLU A 50 -3.68 -0.24 8.20
CA GLU A 50 -4.19 -1.60 8.13
C GLU A 50 -3.50 -2.34 6.98
N ILE A 51 -2.72 -3.36 7.29
CA ILE A 51 -1.98 -4.15 6.31
C ILE A 51 -2.56 -5.57 6.25
N LYS A 52 -2.89 -6.00 5.03
CA LYS A 52 -3.37 -7.34 4.74
C LYS A 52 -2.26 -8.17 4.10
N PHE A 53 -1.85 -9.22 4.80
CA PHE A 53 -0.84 -10.15 4.31
C PHE A 53 -1.54 -11.38 3.74
N LYS A 54 -1.11 -11.82 2.56
CA LYS A 54 -1.63 -13.00 1.89
C LYS A 54 -0.52 -14.02 1.69
N ASN A 55 -0.70 -15.22 2.23
CA ASN A 55 0.22 -16.33 2.02
C ASN A 55 -0.19 -17.11 0.77
N VAL A 56 0.50 -16.88 -0.35
CA VAL A 56 0.19 -17.53 -1.63
C VAL A 56 0.83 -18.92 -1.74
N GLY A 57 2.04 -19.06 -1.20
CA GLY A 57 2.82 -20.30 -1.29
C GLY A 57 2.49 -21.33 -0.21
N GLY A 58 1.68 -20.98 0.80
CA GLY A 58 1.31 -21.88 1.90
C GLY A 58 2.41 -22.13 2.94
N LEU A 59 3.62 -21.61 2.73
CA LEU A 59 4.70 -21.72 3.71
C LEU A 59 4.50 -20.72 4.83
N VAL A 60 4.44 -21.20 6.08
CA VAL A 60 4.26 -20.39 7.27
C VAL A 60 5.62 -19.85 7.71
N MET A 61 5.79 -18.52 7.62
CA MET A 61 7.04 -17.83 7.93
C MET A 61 6.79 -16.58 8.76
N PRO A 62 7.79 -16.11 9.53
CA PRO A 62 7.70 -14.81 10.19
C PRO A 62 7.64 -13.70 9.14
N LEU A 63 7.04 -12.56 9.51
CA LEU A 63 6.99 -11.38 8.66
C LEU A 63 7.98 -10.33 9.21
N PHE A 64 8.82 -9.81 8.33
CA PHE A 64 9.74 -8.71 8.62
C PHE A 64 9.27 -7.49 7.84
N LEU A 65 9.00 -6.40 8.54
CA LEU A 65 8.50 -5.16 7.95
C LEU A 65 9.47 -4.03 8.27
N ASP A 66 9.82 -3.24 7.28
CA ASP A 66 10.50 -1.97 7.44
C ASP A 66 9.57 -0.83 7.07
N PHE A 67 9.28 0.04 8.04
CA PHE A 67 8.50 1.24 7.87
C PHE A 67 9.43 2.44 7.76
N THR A 68 9.46 3.09 6.61
CA THR A 68 10.17 4.35 6.44
C THR A 68 9.22 5.50 6.73
N LEU A 69 9.46 6.23 7.80
CA LEU A 69 8.68 7.37 8.23
C LEU A 69 9.02 8.64 7.45
N GLU A 70 8.21 9.68 7.59
CA GLU A 70 8.38 10.97 6.90
C GLU A 70 9.77 11.60 7.12
N ASN A 71 10.33 11.45 8.30
CA ASN A 71 11.66 11.93 8.66
C ASN A 71 12.82 11.02 8.18
N ASN A 72 12.53 10.02 7.33
CA ASN A 72 13.46 9.00 6.85
C ASN A 72 14.05 8.11 7.98
N THR A 73 13.39 8.02 9.13
CA THR A 73 13.72 6.98 10.11
C THR A 73 13.08 5.66 9.70
N HIS A 74 13.79 4.57 9.99
CA HIS A 74 13.34 3.21 9.72
C HIS A 74 12.89 2.56 11.02
N GLU A 75 11.73 1.94 10.99
CA GLU A 75 11.19 1.18 12.11
C GLU A 75 10.95 -0.26 11.67
N LEU A 76 11.77 -1.16 12.19
CA LEU A 76 11.74 -2.59 11.87
C LEU A 76 10.79 -3.31 12.82
N VAL A 77 9.81 -3.99 12.25
CA VAL A 77 8.84 -4.80 12.99
C VAL A 77 8.96 -6.25 12.56
N LYS A 78 9.25 -7.11 13.54
CA LYS A 78 9.25 -8.57 13.35
C LYS A 78 7.97 -9.16 13.93
N ILE A 79 7.21 -9.87 13.09
CA ILE A 79 6.03 -10.58 13.50
C ILE A 79 6.34 -12.08 13.41
N PRO A 80 6.23 -12.81 14.52
CA PRO A 80 6.56 -14.23 14.53
C PRO A 80 5.54 -15.05 13.71
N ALA A 81 5.95 -16.24 13.26
CA ALA A 81 5.16 -17.11 12.38
C ALA A 81 3.82 -17.56 13.00
N GLU A 82 3.69 -17.50 14.32
CA GLU A 82 2.48 -17.82 15.07
C GLU A 82 1.27 -16.96 14.67
N ILE A 83 1.51 -15.82 14.04
CA ILE A 83 0.41 -14.97 13.54
C ILE A 83 -0.48 -15.71 12.54
N TRP A 84 0.07 -16.73 11.86
CA TRP A 84 -0.64 -17.55 10.89
C TRP A 84 -1.46 -18.69 11.52
N MET A 85 -1.39 -18.92 12.85
CA MET A 85 -2.06 -20.05 13.50
C MET A 85 -3.57 -20.10 13.29
N LYS A 86 -4.23 -18.93 13.28
CA LYS A 86 -5.69 -18.84 13.11
C LYS A 86 -6.12 -18.90 11.65
N ASN A 87 -5.30 -18.38 10.76
CA ASN A 87 -5.57 -18.35 9.33
C ASN A 87 -4.23 -18.34 8.58
N ASN A 88 -3.94 -19.43 7.88
CA ASN A 88 -2.69 -19.60 7.14
C ASN A 88 -2.71 -19.00 5.73
N THR A 89 -3.83 -18.46 5.28
CA THR A 89 -3.98 -17.90 3.94
C THR A 89 -3.95 -16.37 3.92
N GLN A 90 -4.57 -15.73 4.91
CA GLN A 90 -4.65 -14.28 4.97
C GLN A 90 -4.76 -13.82 6.42
N ILE A 91 -4.03 -12.76 6.74
CA ILE A 91 -4.09 -12.07 8.03
C ILE A 91 -4.15 -10.56 7.81
N THR A 92 -4.75 -9.88 8.77
CA THR A 92 -4.79 -8.41 8.79
C THR A 92 -4.16 -7.93 10.09
N LYS A 93 -3.29 -6.92 10.02
CA LYS A 93 -2.70 -6.28 11.19
C LYS A 93 -2.76 -4.76 11.07
N VAL A 94 -3.04 -4.10 12.16
CA VAL A 94 -3.03 -2.63 12.26
C VAL A 94 -1.77 -2.19 12.97
N PHE A 95 -1.14 -1.16 12.43
CA PHE A 95 0.03 -0.49 13.01
C PHE A 95 -0.33 0.98 13.24
N ALA A 96 0.20 1.55 14.32
CA ALA A 96 0.00 2.94 14.68
C ALA A 96 1.37 3.62 14.83
N PHE A 97 1.54 4.76 14.17
CA PHE A 97 2.78 5.55 14.20
C PHE A 97 2.44 7.01 14.54
N ASP A 98 3.37 7.69 15.21
CA ASP A 98 3.25 9.11 15.53
C ASP A 98 3.53 10.00 14.30
N LYS A 99 4.10 9.44 13.25
CA LYS A 99 4.44 10.12 12.00
C LYS A 99 3.92 9.35 10.80
N GLU A 100 3.70 10.07 9.72
CA GLU A 100 3.29 9.47 8.46
C GLU A 100 4.34 8.49 7.92
N VAL A 101 3.88 7.32 7.45
CA VAL A 101 4.73 6.32 6.80
C VAL A 101 4.78 6.60 5.30
N LYS A 102 5.97 6.82 4.78
CA LYS A 102 6.22 7.04 3.34
C LYS A 102 6.34 5.76 2.54
N GLN A 103 6.95 4.74 3.16
CA GLN A 103 7.21 3.47 2.49
C GLN A 103 7.13 2.33 3.49
N ILE A 104 6.62 1.21 3.03
CA ILE A 104 6.60 -0.06 3.75
C ILE A 104 7.28 -1.10 2.86
N GLU A 105 8.22 -1.83 3.41
CA GLU A 105 8.91 -2.91 2.72
C GLU A 105 8.75 -4.21 3.51
N LEU A 106 8.29 -5.27 2.84
CA LEU A 106 8.22 -6.63 3.38
C LEU A 106 9.52 -7.36 3.05
N ASP A 107 10.10 -8.01 4.05
CA ASP A 107 11.34 -8.77 3.96
C ASP A 107 12.53 -7.97 3.38
N PRO A 108 12.93 -6.86 4.03
CA PRO A 108 13.99 -5.98 3.54
C PRO A 108 15.37 -6.68 3.49
N PHE A 109 15.57 -7.73 4.29
CA PHE A 109 16.83 -8.46 4.38
C PHE A 109 16.86 -9.74 3.56
N LEU A 110 15.76 -10.10 2.87
CA LEU A 110 15.62 -11.33 2.09
C LEU A 110 15.87 -12.60 2.93
N GLU A 111 15.32 -12.61 4.13
CA GLU A 111 15.43 -13.73 5.08
C GLU A 111 14.31 -14.76 4.89
N THR A 112 13.28 -14.42 4.10
CA THR A 112 12.15 -15.30 3.82
C THR A 112 12.26 -15.98 2.45
N ALA A 113 11.48 -17.04 2.22
CA ALA A 113 11.44 -17.72 0.93
C ALA A 113 10.44 -17.08 -0.06
N ASP A 114 10.16 -15.78 0.09
CA ASP A 114 9.30 -15.06 -0.84
C ASP A 114 9.99 -14.88 -2.19
N THR A 115 9.36 -15.40 -3.23
CA THR A 115 9.89 -15.36 -4.60
C THR A 115 9.34 -14.21 -5.43
N ASP A 116 8.20 -13.63 -5.03
CA ASP A 116 7.58 -12.49 -5.73
C ASP A 116 7.77 -11.19 -4.96
N ARG A 117 8.85 -10.51 -5.22
CA ARG A 117 9.22 -9.27 -4.54
C ARG A 117 8.48 -8.03 -5.03
N ASN A 118 7.73 -8.13 -6.12
CA ASN A 118 7.03 -6.98 -6.70
C ASN A 118 5.85 -6.51 -5.83
N ASN A 119 5.31 -7.40 -4.99
CA ASN A 119 4.22 -7.11 -4.07
C ASN A 119 4.67 -6.73 -2.66
N ASN A 120 5.99 -6.67 -2.41
CA ASN A 120 6.57 -6.42 -1.09
C ASN A 120 6.73 -4.94 -0.74
N TYR A 121 6.31 -4.04 -1.62
CA TYR A 121 6.51 -2.59 -1.43
C TYR A 121 5.18 -1.83 -1.42
N TRP A 122 5.08 -0.91 -0.48
CA TRP A 122 4.06 0.12 -0.52
C TRP A 122 4.72 1.50 -0.35
N PRO A 123 4.48 2.47 -1.24
CA PRO A 123 3.76 2.37 -2.52
C PRO A 123 4.37 1.35 -3.48
N VAL A 124 3.54 0.76 -4.34
CA VAL A 124 3.98 -0.31 -5.25
C VAL A 124 5.17 0.13 -6.09
N LYS A 125 6.28 -0.57 -5.94
CA LYS A 125 7.48 -0.44 -6.77
C LYS A 125 7.43 -1.51 -7.86
N VAL A 126 7.29 -1.13 -9.10
CA VAL A 126 7.43 -2.06 -10.21
C VAL A 126 8.91 -2.09 -10.60
N GLU A 127 9.63 -3.09 -10.09
CA GLU A 127 10.99 -3.35 -10.56
C GLU A 127 10.93 -4.22 -11.82
N PRO A 128 11.54 -3.77 -12.93
CA PRO A 128 11.56 -4.58 -14.15
C PRO A 128 12.33 -5.88 -13.90
N THR A 129 11.75 -6.99 -14.33
CA THR A 129 12.41 -8.30 -14.24
C THR A 129 13.72 -8.32 -15.02
N LYS A 130 14.64 -9.21 -14.65
CA LYS A 130 15.93 -9.37 -15.40
C LYS A 130 15.69 -9.63 -16.89
N PHE A 131 14.58 -10.28 -17.23
CA PHE A 131 14.21 -10.55 -18.63
C PHE A 131 13.73 -9.29 -19.34
N GLU A 132 12.97 -8.43 -18.70
CA GLU A 132 12.55 -7.13 -19.26
C GLU A 132 13.74 -6.20 -19.43
N LEU A 133 14.65 -6.14 -18.46
CA LEU A 133 15.91 -5.39 -18.59
C LEU A 133 16.76 -5.91 -19.77
N TYR A 134 16.84 -7.23 -19.94
CA TYR A 134 17.53 -7.85 -21.07
C TYR A 134 16.86 -7.51 -22.40
N GLN A 135 15.54 -7.57 -22.48
CA GLN A 135 14.79 -7.17 -23.68
C GLN A 135 14.98 -5.67 -23.98
N TYR A 136 14.98 -4.82 -22.97
CA TYR A 136 15.17 -3.39 -23.12
C TYR A 136 16.58 -3.07 -23.68
N LYS A 137 17.60 -3.74 -23.15
CA LYS A 137 19.00 -3.64 -23.63
C LYS A 137 19.12 -4.08 -25.08
N ASN A 138 18.56 -5.23 -25.42
CA ASN A 138 18.60 -5.75 -26.80
C ASN A 138 17.80 -4.91 -27.81
N ARG A 139 16.75 -4.21 -27.38
CA ARG A 139 16.01 -3.26 -28.24
C ARG A 139 16.86 -2.02 -28.54
N ARG A 140 17.62 -1.51 -27.57
CA ARG A 140 18.53 -0.36 -27.78
C ARG A 140 19.66 -0.72 -28.73
N ASP A 141 20.26 -1.87 -28.57
CA ASP A 141 21.36 -2.34 -29.44
C ASP A 141 20.89 -2.57 -30.89
N LYS A 142 19.67 -3.03 -31.09
CA LYS A 142 19.07 -3.21 -32.42
C LYS A 142 18.65 -1.89 -33.09
N SER A 143 18.36 -0.83 -32.34
CA SER A 143 17.99 0.47 -32.91
C SER A 143 19.21 1.26 -33.42
N GLY A 144 20.44 0.91 -33.00
CA GLY A 144 21.70 1.56 -33.38
C GLY A 144 22.39 0.99 -34.61
N SER A 145 22.07 -0.22 -35.06
CA SER A 145 22.74 -0.85 -36.19
C SER A 145 21.74 -1.44 -37.20
N ASN A 146 21.22 -0.57 -38.07
CA ASN A 146 20.58 -1.07 -39.28
C ASN A 146 21.69 -1.19 -40.36
N PRO A 147 22.14 -2.44 -40.68
CA PRO A 147 23.23 -2.64 -41.65
C PRO A 147 22.90 -2.14 -43.05
N MET A 148 21.61 -1.94 -43.35
CA MET A 148 21.18 -1.46 -44.67
C MET A 148 21.30 0.06 -44.86
N LYS A 149 21.58 0.85 -43.82
CA LYS A 149 21.80 2.30 -43.97
C LYS A 149 23.25 2.69 -44.36
N LYS A 150 24.15 1.73 -44.45
CA LYS A 150 25.58 1.99 -44.80
C LYS A 150 25.92 1.81 -46.28
N LYS A 151 24.95 1.76 -47.18
CA LYS A 151 25.26 1.79 -48.63
C LYS A 151 24.52 2.92 -49.32
N LYS A 152 25.06 4.13 -49.19
CA LYS A 152 24.99 5.16 -50.23
C LYS A 152 26.27 6.01 -50.12
N LYS A 153 27.25 5.63 -50.85
CA LYS A 153 28.26 6.50 -51.47
C LYS A 153 28.27 6.13 -52.93
#